data_abd4ae5d2c4499c67d9801d843fb2465
#
_entry.id   abd4ae5d2c4499c67d9801d843fb2465
#
_cell.length_a   1.000
_cell.length_b   1.000
_cell.length_c   1.000
_cell.angle_alpha   90.00
_cell.angle_beta   90.00
_cell.angle_gamma   90.00
#
_symmetry.space_group_name_H-M   'P 1'
#
loop_
_entity.id
_entity.type
_entity.pdbx_description
1 polymer ?
#
loop_
_entity_poly.entity_id
_entity_poly.type
_entity_poly.pdbx_seq_one_letter_code
_entity_poly.pdbx_strand_id
1 'polypeptide(L)'
;WIANCRVPGAIKVLTADKEWYSYTNTAIANAEIIDKILITKQGYKFINLYHSSKPGFFALNDNGTVTDQSDDVSEYYAAVSDNQGNTLDASMFYCMTEDKDGYIWAGTNIGPIVCYNPSKIEDLRFNRIVLADESDYLLNGVRVNAIAVDGSNQKWIATDGSGVFLVNADGTEVIENFTTDNSPLPTNSIN
;
A
#
# COMPACT_ATOMS: atom_id res chain seq x y z
N TRP A 1 4.83 2.18 16.15
CA TRP A 1 4.81 0.87 15.49
C TRP A 1 6.11 0.65 14.75
N ILE A 2 6.75 -0.47 14.98
CA ILE A 2 8.03 -0.85 14.37
C ILE A 2 7.90 -2.28 13.84
N ALA A 3 8.27 -2.48 12.57
CA ALA A 3 8.31 -3.80 11.96
C ALA A 3 9.67 -4.47 12.18
N ASN A 4 9.65 -5.76 12.52
CA ASN A 4 10.80 -6.64 12.59
C ASN A 4 10.56 -7.87 11.73
N CYS A 5 11.64 -8.45 11.18
CA CYS A 5 11.56 -9.63 10.36
C CYS A 5 12.06 -10.87 11.10
N ARG A 6 11.57 -12.04 10.70
CA ARG A 6 12.04 -13.36 11.17
C ARG A 6 11.92 -13.60 12.69
N VAL A 7 10.93 -12.96 13.32
CA VAL A 7 10.63 -13.14 14.76
C VAL A 7 9.14 -13.35 14.95
N PRO A 8 8.71 -14.12 15.98
CA PRO A 8 7.29 -14.37 16.25
C PRO A 8 6.50 -13.08 16.49
N GLY A 9 7.04 -12.15 17.30
CA GLY A 9 6.47 -10.82 17.54
C GLY A 9 6.99 -9.83 16.52
N ALA A 10 6.53 -9.93 15.28
CA ALA A 10 7.06 -9.17 14.15
C ALA A 10 6.78 -7.65 14.25
N ILE A 11 5.78 -7.25 15.01
CA ILE A 11 5.46 -5.84 15.24
C ILE A 11 5.72 -5.46 16.70
N LYS A 12 6.42 -4.35 16.89
CA LYS A 12 6.62 -3.72 18.20
C LYS A 12 5.93 -2.38 18.25
N VAL A 13 5.26 -2.13 19.34
CA VAL A 13 4.57 -0.85 19.57
C VAL A 13 5.09 -0.23 20.84
N LEU A 14 5.50 1.03 20.77
CA LEU A 14 5.75 1.87 21.93
C LEU A 14 4.45 2.61 22.25
N THR A 15 3.87 2.35 23.40
CA THR A 15 2.64 2.99 23.86
C THR A 15 2.88 4.44 24.33
N ALA A 16 1.83 5.19 24.56
CA ALA A 16 1.90 6.55 25.10
C ALA A 16 2.56 6.59 26.50
N ASP A 17 2.37 5.52 27.30
CA ASP A 17 2.95 5.37 28.63
C ASP A 17 4.41 4.91 28.60
N LYS A 18 5.03 4.86 27.39
CA LYS A 18 6.41 4.44 27.16
C LYS A 18 6.69 2.96 27.44
N GLU A 19 5.66 2.12 27.44
CA GLU A 19 5.78 0.68 27.56
C GLU A 19 5.88 0.04 26.17
N TRP A 20 6.72 -0.99 26.06
CA TRP A 20 6.86 -1.76 24.81
C TRP A 20 5.90 -2.94 24.79
N TYR A 21 5.10 -3.01 23.73
CA TYR A 21 4.22 -4.13 23.45
C TYR A 21 4.67 -4.90 22.21
N SER A 22 4.55 -6.24 22.24
CA SER A 22 4.77 -7.10 21.09
C SER A 22 3.43 -7.52 20.49
N TYR A 23 3.06 -6.94 19.37
CA TYR A 23 1.91 -7.39 18.63
C TYR A 23 2.24 -8.73 17.92
N THR A 24 1.43 -9.75 18.13
CA THR A 24 1.63 -11.09 17.56
C THR A 24 0.41 -11.51 16.75
N ASN A 25 0.66 -11.95 15.53
CA ASN A 25 -0.38 -12.54 14.68
C ASN A 25 0.27 -13.62 13.80
N THR A 26 -0.42 -14.74 13.62
CA THR A 26 0.11 -15.91 12.89
C THR A 26 0.35 -15.61 11.41
N ALA A 27 -0.39 -14.67 10.82
CA ALA A 27 -0.23 -14.28 9.42
C ALA A 27 1.10 -13.60 9.14
N ILE A 28 1.63 -12.84 10.12
CA ILE A 28 2.88 -12.06 10.01
C ILE A 28 4.02 -12.61 10.85
N ALA A 29 3.75 -13.62 11.69
CA ALA A 29 4.77 -14.25 12.52
C ALA A 29 5.88 -14.86 11.64
N ASN A 30 7.14 -14.56 11.97
CA ASN A 30 8.32 -15.01 11.25
C ASN A 30 8.38 -14.59 9.77
N ALA A 31 7.59 -13.58 9.36
CA ALA A 31 7.68 -13.03 8.01
C ALA A 31 9.14 -12.63 7.69
N GLU A 32 9.62 -13.02 6.52
CA GLU A 32 11.03 -12.82 6.14
C GLU A 32 11.35 -11.36 5.95
N ILE A 33 10.41 -10.60 5.35
CA ILE A 33 10.54 -9.17 5.16
C ILE A 33 9.19 -8.51 5.44
N ILE A 34 9.19 -7.58 6.37
CA ILE A 34 8.13 -6.60 6.59
C ILE A 34 8.76 -5.24 6.26
N ASP A 35 8.31 -4.61 5.18
CA ASP A 35 8.96 -3.39 4.70
C ASP A 35 8.40 -2.14 5.37
N LYS A 36 7.12 -1.87 5.19
CA LYS A 36 6.48 -0.63 5.64
C LYS A 36 5.20 -0.90 6.41
N ILE A 37 4.91 -0.02 7.35
CA ILE A 37 3.63 0.06 8.04
C ILE A 37 3.02 1.42 7.67
N LEU A 38 1.90 1.41 6.97
CA LEU A 38 1.04 2.57 6.81
C LEU A 38 0.06 2.61 7.98
N ILE A 39 -0.01 3.72 8.69
CA ILE A 39 -1.06 4.01 9.68
C ILE A 39 -1.92 5.12 9.11
N THR A 40 -3.21 4.84 8.90
CA THR A 40 -4.15 5.79 8.33
C THR A 40 -4.60 6.83 9.37
N LYS A 41 -5.22 7.90 8.92
CA LYS A 41 -5.81 8.93 9.82
C LYS A 41 -6.87 8.34 10.75
N GLN A 42 -7.57 7.29 10.33
CA GLN A 42 -8.56 6.56 11.13
C GLN A 42 -7.93 5.52 12.07
N GLY A 43 -6.62 5.31 11.98
CA GLY A 43 -5.89 4.37 12.82
C GLY A 43 -5.78 2.95 12.24
N TYR A 44 -6.28 2.66 11.04
CA TYR A 44 -6.04 1.37 10.39
C TYR A 44 -4.56 1.20 10.04
N LYS A 45 -4.07 -0.02 10.10
CA LYS A 45 -2.68 -0.37 9.79
C LYS A 45 -2.64 -1.28 8.58
N PHE A 46 -1.80 -0.93 7.60
CA PHE A 46 -1.50 -1.76 6.45
C PHE A 46 -0.01 -2.09 6.48
N ILE A 47 0.30 -3.37 6.57
CA ILE A 47 1.66 -3.87 6.78
C ILE A 47 2.07 -4.66 5.56
N ASN A 48 3.01 -4.12 4.77
CA ASN A 48 3.48 -4.75 3.55
C ASN A 48 4.41 -5.93 3.87
N LEU A 49 4.13 -7.08 3.25
CA LEU A 49 4.92 -8.30 3.33
C LEU A 49 5.61 -8.50 1.99
N TYR A 50 6.77 -7.86 1.84
CA TYR A 50 7.56 -7.93 0.62
C TYR A 50 8.52 -9.12 0.67
N HIS A 51 8.71 -9.84 -0.43
CA HIS A 51 9.64 -10.95 -0.57
C HIS A 51 9.59 -12.00 0.55
N SER A 52 8.45 -12.53 0.83
CA SER A 52 8.36 -13.69 1.69
C SER A 52 7.78 -14.87 0.92
N SER A 53 7.85 -16.04 1.50
CA SER A 53 7.03 -17.17 1.08
C SER A 53 5.51 -16.88 1.14
N LYS A 54 5.14 -15.72 1.70
CA LYS A 54 3.78 -15.18 1.79
C LYS A 54 3.77 -13.73 1.31
N PRO A 55 3.86 -13.45 -0.01
CA PRO A 55 3.75 -12.09 -0.53
C PRO A 55 2.32 -11.56 -0.31
N GLY A 56 2.19 -10.24 -0.07
CA GLY A 56 0.90 -9.61 0.15
C GLY A 56 0.97 -8.50 1.18
N PHE A 57 -0.10 -8.28 1.90
CA PHE A 57 -0.13 -7.36 3.03
C PHE A 57 -1.08 -7.86 4.12
N PHE A 58 -0.86 -7.36 5.33
CA PHE A 58 -1.72 -7.59 6.48
C PHE A 58 -2.43 -6.28 6.84
N ALA A 59 -3.75 -6.31 6.93
CA ALA A 59 -4.57 -5.17 7.32
C ALA A 59 -5.09 -5.39 8.74
N LEU A 60 -5.11 -4.32 9.54
CA LEU A 60 -5.47 -4.37 10.96
C LEU A 60 -6.24 -3.10 11.36
N ASN A 61 -7.35 -3.30 12.05
CA ASN A 61 -7.96 -2.33 12.93
C ASN A 61 -7.86 -2.86 14.38
N ASP A 62 -7.06 -2.20 15.20
CA ASP A 62 -6.87 -2.53 16.62
C ASP A 62 -7.87 -1.81 17.53
N ASN A 63 -8.91 -1.19 16.97
CA ASN A 63 -9.93 -0.39 17.67
C ASN A 63 -9.36 0.62 18.70
N GLY A 64 -8.08 1.00 18.54
CA GLY A 64 -7.36 1.89 19.45
C GLY A 64 -6.83 1.22 20.72
N THR A 65 -6.93 -0.09 20.85
CA THR A 65 -6.56 -0.89 22.04
C THR A 65 -5.35 -1.78 21.79
N VAL A 66 -4.22 -1.18 21.48
CA VAL A 66 -2.96 -1.86 21.06
C VAL A 66 -2.55 -3.07 21.92
N THR A 67 -2.91 -3.08 23.20
CA THR A 67 -2.54 -4.15 24.16
C THR A 67 -3.61 -5.19 24.37
N ASP A 68 -4.82 -4.98 23.83
CA ASP A 68 -5.92 -5.94 23.86
C ASP A 68 -6.26 -6.38 22.42
N GLN A 69 -5.83 -7.58 22.06
CA GLN A 69 -6.07 -8.11 20.73
C GLN A 69 -7.44 -8.82 20.59
N SER A 70 -8.27 -8.82 21.63
CA SER A 70 -9.55 -9.55 21.62
C SER A 70 -10.62 -8.87 20.76
N ASP A 71 -10.49 -7.58 20.51
CA ASP A 71 -11.40 -6.77 19.70
C ASP A 71 -10.81 -6.39 18.33
N ASP A 72 -9.62 -6.89 18.01
CA ASP A 72 -8.96 -6.64 16.73
C ASP A 72 -9.75 -7.24 15.56
N VAL A 73 -9.82 -6.45 14.49
CA VAL A 73 -10.28 -6.92 13.18
C VAL A 73 -9.09 -6.93 12.24
N SER A 74 -8.74 -8.08 11.70
CA SER A 74 -7.55 -8.20 10.87
C SER A 74 -7.69 -9.25 9.77
N GLU A 75 -7.04 -9.01 8.62
CA GLU A 75 -7.03 -9.93 7.49
C GLU A 75 -5.69 -9.90 6.77
N TYR A 76 -5.28 -11.06 6.25
CA TYR A 76 -4.11 -11.20 5.39
C TYR A 76 -4.53 -11.33 3.92
N TYR A 77 -3.99 -10.48 3.08
CA TYR A 77 -4.28 -10.43 1.65
C TYR A 77 -3.08 -10.92 0.84
N ALA A 78 -3.14 -12.15 0.34
CA ALA A 78 -2.21 -12.66 -0.68
C ALA A 78 -2.59 -12.18 -2.09
N ALA A 79 -3.87 -11.89 -2.29
CA ALA A 79 -4.45 -11.34 -3.51
C ALA A 79 -5.61 -10.40 -3.13
N VAL A 80 -5.98 -9.53 -4.04
CA VAL A 80 -7.11 -8.61 -3.87
C VAL A 80 -8.08 -8.76 -5.03
N SER A 81 -9.36 -8.42 -4.79
CA SER A 81 -10.40 -8.41 -5.82
C SER A 81 -10.96 -7.00 -6.00
N ASP A 82 -11.51 -6.75 -7.19
CA ASP A 82 -12.23 -5.52 -7.48
C ASP A 82 -13.65 -5.50 -6.87
N ASN A 83 -14.38 -4.40 -7.09
CA ASN A 83 -15.75 -4.24 -6.60
C ASN A 83 -16.75 -5.20 -7.26
N GLN A 84 -16.40 -5.81 -8.40
CA GLN A 84 -17.17 -6.84 -9.09
C GLN A 84 -16.86 -8.25 -8.60
N GLY A 85 -15.83 -8.41 -7.76
CA GLY A 85 -15.36 -9.69 -7.23
C GLY A 85 -14.33 -10.39 -8.11
N ASN A 86 -13.82 -9.75 -9.17
CA ASN A 86 -12.75 -10.32 -10.00
C ASN A 86 -11.42 -10.17 -9.29
N THR A 87 -10.64 -11.23 -9.21
CA THR A 87 -9.29 -11.18 -8.66
C THR A 87 -8.37 -10.38 -9.58
N LEU A 88 -7.60 -9.46 -9.01
CA LEU A 88 -6.57 -8.72 -9.73
C LEU A 88 -5.26 -9.51 -9.75
N ASP A 89 -4.51 -9.44 -10.89
CA ASP A 89 -3.18 -10.07 -11.03
C ASP A 89 -2.07 -9.32 -10.28
N ALA A 90 -2.43 -8.59 -9.21
CA ALA A 90 -1.52 -7.91 -8.31
C ALA A 90 -0.89 -8.93 -7.36
N SER A 91 0.22 -9.51 -7.76
CA SER A 91 0.95 -10.51 -6.97
C SER A 91 1.96 -9.91 -5.98
N MET A 92 2.28 -8.62 -6.13
CA MET A 92 3.27 -7.92 -5.31
C MET A 92 2.76 -6.52 -4.96
N PHE A 93 2.90 -6.15 -3.70
CA PHE A 93 2.56 -4.84 -3.15
C PHE A 93 3.85 -4.17 -2.68
N TYR A 94 4.35 -3.17 -3.43
CA TYR A 94 5.64 -2.53 -3.14
C TYR A 94 5.50 -1.34 -2.20
N CYS A 95 4.38 -0.63 -2.26
CA CYS A 95 4.08 0.50 -1.39
C CYS A 95 2.58 0.64 -1.17
N MET A 96 2.22 1.31 -0.07
CA MET A 96 0.86 1.79 0.19
C MET A 96 0.92 3.21 0.76
N THR A 97 -0.05 4.02 0.42
CA THR A 97 -0.23 5.37 0.96
C THR A 97 -1.70 5.71 1.07
N GLU A 98 -2.05 6.52 2.07
CA GLU A 98 -3.39 7.10 2.23
C GLU A 98 -3.41 8.47 1.56
N ASP A 99 -4.41 8.72 0.73
CA ASP A 99 -4.59 10.04 0.15
C ASP A 99 -5.42 10.97 1.06
N LYS A 100 -5.73 12.19 0.57
CA LYS A 100 -6.46 13.17 1.38
C LYS A 100 -7.93 12.84 1.60
N ASP A 101 -8.50 12.03 0.71
CA ASP A 101 -9.89 11.54 0.79
C ASP A 101 -9.99 10.28 1.66
N GLY A 102 -8.85 9.75 2.13
CA GLY A 102 -8.77 8.54 2.96
C GLY A 102 -8.75 7.26 2.14
N TYR A 103 -8.55 7.32 0.83
CA TYR A 103 -8.39 6.14 -0.01
C TYR A 103 -6.98 5.57 0.11
N ILE A 104 -6.87 4.25 0.03
CA ILE A 104 -5.56 3.59 0.06
C ILE A 104 -5.11 3.28 -1.37
N TRP A 105 -4.03 3.90 -1.77
CA TRP A 105 -3.33 3.64 -3.01
C TRP A 105 -2.24 2.63 -2.77
N ALA A 106 -2.20 1.58 -3.58
CA ALA A 106 -1.14 0.56 -3.54
C ALA A 106 -0.39 0.51 -4.86
N GLY A 107 0.94 0.56 -4.79
CA GLY A 107 1.83 0.33 -5.92
C GLY A 107 2.09 -1.16 -6.08
N THR A 108 1.84 -1.68 -7.27
CA THR A 108 1.91 -3.12 -7.57
C THR A 108 2.73 -3.41 -8.84
N ASN A 109 2.84 -4.69 -9.19
CA ASN A 109 3.44 -5.15 -10.45
C ASN A 109 2.56 -4.88 -11.68
N ILE A 110 1.28 -4.54 -11.50
CA ILE A 110 0.34 -4.27 -12.60
C ILE A 110 -0.03 -2.79 -12.75
N GLY A 111 0.65 -1.90 -12.04
CA GLY A 111 0.33 -0.49 -11.91
C GLY A 111 -0.23 -0.15 -10.53
N PRO A 112 -0.68 1.10 -10.30
CA PRO A 112 -1.35 1.49 -9.08
C PRO A 112 -2.78 0.94 -9.04
N ILE A 113 -3.22 0.58 -7.84
CA ILE A 113 -4.60 0.20 -7.54
C ILE A 113 -5.10 0.98 -6.33
N VAL A 114 -6.40 1.17 -6.20
CA VAL A 114 -7.00 2.01 -5.15
C VAL A 114 -8.12 1.28 -4.40
N CYS A 115 -8.10 1.36 -3.08
CA CYS A 115 -9.19 0.94 -2.19
C CYS A 115 -9.96 2.18 -1.71
N TYR A 116 -11.20 2.32 -2.13
CA TYR A 116 -12.08 3.44 -1.78
C TYR A 116 -12.76 3.29 -0.42
N ASN A 117 -12.76 2.09 0.16
CA ASN A 117 -13.36 1.83 1.46
C ASN A 117 -12.43 1.01 2.36
N PRO A 118 -11.38 1.62 2.93
CA PRO A 118 -10.40 0.93 3.76
C PRO A 118 -10.93 0.53 5.16
N SER A 119 -12.12 0.95 5.53
CA SER A 119 -12.72 0.60 6.84
C SER A 119 -13.21 -0.86 6.91
N LYS A 120 -13.43 -1.50 5.77
CA LYS A 120 -13.85 -2.91 5.70
C LYS A 120 -12.63 -3.83 5.69
N ILE A 121 -11.91 -3.90 6.81
CA ILE A 121 -10.65 -4.65 6.92
C ILE A 121 -10.76 -6.10 6.46
N GLU A 122 -11.89 -6.79 6.65
CA GLU A 122 -12.10 -8.19 6.26
C GLU A 122 -12.57 -8.36 4.79
N ASP A 123 -12.91 -7.26 4.10
CA ASP A 123 -13.38 -7.29 2.72
C ASP A 123 -12.86 -6.06 1.94
N LEU A 124 -11.55 -5.89 1.91
CA LEU A 124 -10.92 -4.83 1.14
C LEU A 124 -11.04 -5.09 -0.35
N ARG A 125 -11.55 -4.10 -1.09
CA ARG A 125 -11.66 -4.14 -2.53
C ARG A 125 -10.77 -3.08 -3.15
N PHE A 126 -9.94 -3.51 -4.08
CA PHE A 126 -9.03 -2.64 -4.82
C PHE A 126 -9.44 -2.59 -6.29
N ASN A 127 -9.39 -1.41 -6.86
CA ASN A 127 -9.78 -1.22 -8.25
C ASN A 127 -8.59 -0.67 -9.05
N ARG A 128 -8.47 -1.09 -10.30
CA ARG A 128 -7.61 -0.42 -11.26
C ARG A 128 -8.25 0.90 -11.67
N ILE A 129 -7.44 1.89 -11.98
CA ILE A 129 -7.90 3.21 -12.38
C ILE A 129 -7.93 3.25 -13.90
N VAL A 130 -9.10 3.52 -14.48
CA VAL A 130 -9.27 3.70 -15.93
C VAL A 130 -8.93 5.15 -16.26
N LEU A 131 -8.11 5.37 -17.31
CA LEU A 131 -7.80 6.71 -17.78
C LEU A 131 -9.06 7.39 -18.33
N ALA A 132 -9.12 8.72 -18.26
CA ALA A 132 -10.29 9.51 -18.66
C ALA A 132 -10.68 9.35 -20.14
N ASP A 133 -9.71 9.02 -20.99
CA ASP A 133 -9.92 8.70 -22.41
C ASP A 133 -10.36 7.25 -22.65
N GLU A 134 -10.52 6.46 -21.57
CA GLU A 134 -10.87 5.04 -21.59
C GLU A 134 -9.91 4.15 -22.41
N SER A 135 -8.73 4.64 -22.73
CA SER A 135 -7.76 3.93 -23.57
C SER A 135 -7.15 2.72 -22.87
N ASP A 136 -6.86 2.84 -21.56
CA ASP A 136 -6.24 1.79 -20.75
C ASP A 136 -6.39 2.10 -19.26
N TYR A 137 -5.80 1.24 -18.42
CA TYR A 137 -5.61 1.51 -17.00
C TYR A 137 -4.36 2.36 -16.76
N LEU A 138 -4.40 3.19 -15.72
CA LEU A 138 -3.25 3.97 -15.29
C LEU A 138 -2.03 3.07 -15.08
N LEU A 139 -0.94 3.36 -15.80
CA LEU A 139 0.33 2.63 -15.74
C LEU A 139 0.17 1.10 -15.85
N ASN A 140 -0.66 0.65 -16.79
CA ASN A 140 -0.95 -0.76 -17.01
C ASN A 140 0.33 -1.60 -17.22
N GLY A 141 0.56 -2.59 -16.35
CA GLY A 141 1.73 -3.46 -16.40
C GLY A 141 3.05 -2.81 -15.98
N VAL A 142 3.02 -1.57 -15.48
CA VAL A 142 4.22 -0.88 -14.98
C VAL A 142 4.36 -1.13 -13.48
N ARG A 143 5.52 -1.60 -13.06
CA ARG A 143 5.83 -1.76 -11.64
C ARG A 143 5.94 -0.41 -10.96
N VAL A 144 5.17 -0.22 -9.88
CA VAL A 144 5.13 0.98 -9.06
C VAL A 144 5.84 0.74 -7.73
N ASN A 145 6.97 1.41 -7.52
CA ASN A 145 7.81 1.25 -6.33
C ASN A 145 7.42 2.18 -5.16
N ALA A 146 6.96 3.40 -5.47
CA ALA A 146 6.52 4.35 -4.46
C ALA A 146 5.41 5.26 -4.97
N ILE A 147 4.55 5.70 -4.05
CA ILE A 147 3.50 6.70 -4.30
C ILE A 147 3.56 7.73 -3.19
N ALA A 148 3.62 9.02 -3.55
CA ALA A 148 3.50 10.14 -2.64
C ALA A 148 2.31 11.01 -3.00
N VAL A 149 1.62 11.53 -1.98
CA VAL A 149 0.45 12.40 -2.16
C VAL A 149 0.84 13.83 -1.80
N ASP A 150 0.59 14.76 -2.70
CA ASP A 150 0.94 16.16 -2.50
C ASP A 150 -0.17 17.02 -1.85
N GLY A 151 0.09 18.33 -1.77
CA GLY A 151 -0.84 19.31 -1.20
C GLY A 151 -2.18 19.42 -1.93
N SER A 152 -2.24 19.07 -3.20
CA SER A 152 -3.43 19.12 -4.06
C SER A 152 -4.11 17.77 -4.24
N ASN A 153 -3.72 16.75 -3.45
CA ASN A 153 -4.13 15.37 -3.59
C ASN A 153 -3.68 14.69 -4.89
N GLN A 154 -2.75 15.29 -5.64
CA GLN A 154 -2.12 14.66 -6.79
C GLN A 154 -1.20 13.54 -6.31
N LYS A 155 -0.97 12.54 -7.17
CA LYS A 155 -0.08 11.42 -6.84
C LYS A 155 1.18 11.50 -7.68
N TRP A 156 2.31 11.49 -6.99
CA TRP A 156 3.64 11.30 -7.56
C TRP A 156 3.96 9.81 -7.52
N ILE A 157 4.07 9.16 -8.67
CA ILE A 157 4.19 7.72 -8.79
C ILE A 157 5.58 7.39 -9.34
N ALA A 158 6.42 6.76 -8.52
CA ALA A 158 7.75 6.30 -8.89
C ALA A 158 7.69 4.87 -9.43
N THR A 159 8.32 4.64 -10.57
CA THR A 159 8.24 3.37 -11.30
C THR A 159 9.60 2.68 -11.45
N ASP A 160 9.57 1.40 -11.76
CA ASP A 160 10.75 0.65 -12.15
C ASP A 160 10.95 0.74 -13.67
N GLY A 161 11.74 1.74 -14.10
CA GLY A 161 12.18 1.90 -15.49
C GLY A 161 11.39 2.91 -16.34
N SER A 162 10.29 3.50 -15.83
CA SER A 162 9.50 4.48 -16.59
C SER A 162 9.54 5.91 -15.99
N GLY A 163 10.44 6.16 -15.04
CA GLY A 163 10.58 7.46 -14.38
C GLY A 163 9.52 7.71 -13.31
N VAL A 164 9.15 8.98 -13.14
CA VAL A 164 8.16 9.46 -12.18
C VAL A 164 6.98 10.06 -12.91
N PHE A 165 5.79 9.64 -12.55
CA PHE A 165 4.54 10.20 -13.08
C PHE A 165 3.89 11.11 -12.05
N LEU A 166 3.42 12.26 -12.48
CA LEU A 166 2.48 13.11 -11.76
C LEU A 166 1.10 12.89 -12.35
N VAL A 167 0.15 12.48 -11.52
CA VAL A 167 -1.24 12.27 -11.95
C VAL A 167 -2.20 13.13 -11.12
N ASN A 168 -3.37 13.41 -11.68
CA ASN A 168 -4.41 14.17 -10.99
C ASN A 168 -4.92 13.44 -9.72
N ALA A 169 -5.83 14.08 -8.99
CA ALA A 169 -6.26 13.61 -7.67
C ALA A 169 -6.93 12.22 -7.69
N ASP A 170 -7.70 11.91 -8.74
CA ASP A 170 -8.38 10.61 -8.90
C ASP A 170 -7.59 9.59 -9.75
N GLY A 171 -6.44 10.01 -10.33
CA GLY A 171 -5.57 9.15 -11.13
C GLY A 171 -6.04 8.91 -12.55
N THR A 172 -7.08 9.58 -13.01
CA THR A 172 -7.65 9.38 -14.34
C THR A 172 -6.87 10.09 -15.45
N GLU A 173 -5.95 10.99 -15.09
CA GLU A 173 -5.15 11.78 -16.03
C GLU A 173 -3.68 11.84 -15.59
N VAL A 174 -2.78 11.54 -16.53
CA VAL A 174 -1.34 11.78 -16.37
C VAL A 174 -1.05 13.24 -16.73
N ILE A 175 -0.62 14.03 -15.74
CA ILE A 175 -0.28 15.43 -15.90
C ILE A 175 1.10 15.56 -16.54
N GLU A 176 2.08 14.77 -16.04
CA GLU A 176 3.46 14.82 -16.49
C GLU A 176 4.17 13.48 -16.25
N ASN A 177 5.15 13.17 -17.10
CA ASN A 177 6.08 12.06 -16.89
C ASN A 177 7.53 12.57 -16.92
N PHE A 178 8.22 12.46 -15.80
CA PHE A 178 9.61 12.84 -15.64
C PHE A 178 10.53 11.64 -15.89
N THR A 179 11.44 11.80 -16.85
CA THR A 179 12.43 10.79 -17.24
C THR A 179 13.84 11.39 -17.28
N THR A 180 14.84 10.59 -17.53
CA THR A 180 16.22 11.05 -17.76
C THR A 180 16.34 12.01 -18.95
N ASP A 181 15.37 11.98 -19.89
CA ASP A 181 15.43 12.77 -21.11
C ASP A 181 14.88 14.19 -20.92
N ASN A 182 13.97 14.38 -19.95
CA ASN A 182 13.30 15.67 -19.73
C ASN A 182 13.45 16.22 -18.30
N SER A 183 14.20 15.55 -17.44
CA SER A 183 14.40 15.93 -16.04
C SER A 183 15.81 15.58 -15.54
N PRO A 184 16.26 16.11 -14.38
CA PRO A 184 17.57 15.75 -13.80
C PRO A 184 17.61 14.38 -13.13
N LEU A 185 16.68 13.50 -13.39
CA LEU A 185 16.70 12.13 -12.85
C LEU A 185 17.93 11.37 -13.35
N PRO A 186 18.70 10.72 -12.47
CA PRO A 186 19.88 9.95 -12.87
C PRO A 186 19.55 8.62 -13.55
N THR A 187 18.32 8.13 -13.36
CA THR A 187 17.80 6.87 -13.91
C THR A 187 16.27 6.91 -13.96
N ASN A 188 15.66 6.13 -14.84
CA ASN A 188 14.21 5.95 -14.90
C ASN A 188 13.69 4.88 -13.92
N SER A 189 14.58 4.12 -13.28
CA SER A 189 14.21 3.20 -12.20
C SER A 189 14.34 3.91 -10.86
N ILE A 190 13.21 4.22 -10.23
CA ILE A 190 13.10 4.99 -8.99
C ILE A 190 12.64 4.06 -7.87
N ASN A 191 13.35 4.13 -6.73
CA ASN A 191 13.06 3.32 -5.52
C ASN A 191 12.62 4.18 -4.35
#